data_af51a2bbf96df876e2701269ac0c0132
#
_entry.id   af51a2bbf96df876e2701269ac0c0132
#
_cell.length_a   1.000
_cell.length_b   1.000
_cell.length_c   1.000
_cell.angle_alpha   90.00
_cell.angle_beta   90.00
_cell.angle_gamma   90.00
#
_symmetry.space_group_name_H-M   'P 1'
#
loop_
_entity.id
_entity.type
_entity.pdbx_description
1 polymer ?
#
loop_
_entity_poly.entity_id
_entity_poly.type
_entity_poly.pdbx_seq_one_letter_code
_entity_poly.pdbx_strand_id
1 'polypeptide(L)'
;LEHIKRYHSQTIPFQGRSLDIEGPVEPGRLADWTMHPGLNAFRRPAEQQTALVEIAGLPEGRIIAARDGEVVVGYVTFHYPDELERWSEGGMDDLIELGAVEVAAEYRSVGLGKKMIQLAFMENQLENSIIYTTEYYWHWDLEGTGLGIWEYRSMMEKLMKSVGMVWYATDDPEICSHPANCLMVRIGKQVPLDSVEQFDRVRFRQRFMY
;
A
#
# COMPACT_ATOMS: atom_id res chain seq x y z
N LEU A 1 1.25 -5.51 19.30
CA LEU A 1 2.11 -4.35 18.94
C LEU A 1 1.36 -3.03 19.17
N GLU A 2 2.03 -1.99 19.69
CA GLU A 2 1.46 -0.64 19.74
C GLU A 2 1.67 0.05 18.40
N HIS A 3 0.57 0.49 17.76
CA HIS A 3 0.60 1.17 16.46
C HIS A 3 0.60 2.69 16.65
N ILE A 4 1.78 3.29 16.62
CA ILE A 4 1.93 4.75 16.70
C ILE A 4 1.70 5.36 15.32
N LYS A 5 0.75 6.30 15.24
CA LYS A 5 0.45 7.07 14.02
C LYS A 5 0.98 8.49 14.17
N ARG A 6 2.02 8.84 13.41
CA ARG A 6 2.58 10.20 13.36
C ARG A 6 2.20 10.85 12.05
N TYR A 7 1.43 11.92 12.13
CA TYR A 7 0.99 12.68 10.97
C TYR A 7 2.13 13.48 10.35
N HIS A 8 2.24 13.39 9.03
CA HIS A 8 3.12 14.18 8.19
C HIS A 8 2.37 14.78 7.03
N SER A 9 2.84 15.91 6.52
CA SER A 9 2.31 16.52 5.31
C SER A 9 3.42 17.16 4.49
N GLN A 10 3.20 17.22 3.18
CA GLN A 10 4.03 17.97 2.24
C GLN A 10 3.16 18.51 1.13
N THR A 11 3.55 19.65 0.57
CA THR A 11 2.87 20.30 -0.55
C THR A 11 3.79 20.25 -1.76
N ILE A 12 3.24 19.93 -2.94
CA ILE A 12 3.99 19.87 -4.19
C ILE A 12 3.32 20.74 -5.27
N PRO A 13 4.10 21.35 -6.18
CA PRO A 13 3.53 22.11 -7.29
C PRO A 13 2.91 21.19 -8.35
N PHE A 14 1.79 21.62 -8.90
CA PHE A 14 1.08 20.91 -9.98
C PHE A 14 0.30 21.90 -10.86
N GLN A 15 0.72 22.07 -12.11
CA GLN A 15 0.02 22.89 -13.13
C GLN A 15 -0.44 24.29 -12.64
N GLY A 16 0.46 25.02 -11.98
CA GLY A 16 0.19 26.36 -11.46
C GLY A 16 -0.59 26.45 -10.14
N ARG A 17 -0.89 25.32 -9.53
CA ARG A 17 -1.48 25.15 -8.19
C ARG A 17 -0.63 24.19 -7.34
N SER A 18 -1.07 23.84 -6.17
CA SER A 18 -0.40 22.88 -5.28
C SER A 18 -1.30 21.72 -4.93
N LEU A 19 -0.68 20.55 -4.75
CA LEU A 19 -1.31 19.37 -4.18
C LEU A 19 -0.75 19.13 -2.78
N ASP A 20 -1.61 18.76 -1.85
CA ASP A 20 -1.23 18.34 -0.52
C ASP A 20 -1.15 16.82 -0.45
N ILE A 21 -0.07 16.31 0.14
CA ILE A 21 0.12 14.88 0.43
C ILE A 21 0.24 14.77 1.94
N GLU A 22 -0.61 13.98 2.57
CA GLU A 22 -0.69 13.95 4.03
C GLU A 22 -1.14 12.60 4.57
N GLY A 23 -0.78 12.33 5.81
CA GLY A 23 -1.22 11.16 6.54
C GLY A 23 -0.28 10.74 7.68
N PRO A 24 -0.67 9.71 8.44
CA PRO A 24 -1.96 9.00 8.37
C PRO A 24 -3.15 9.92 8.65
N VAL A 25 -4.14 9.89 7.76
CA VAL A 25 -5.30 10.80 7.82
C VAL A 25 -6.34 10.26 8.80
N GLU A 26 -6.88 11.12 9.63
CA GLU A 26 -7.96 10.80 10.57
C GLU A 26 -9.28 10.50 9.84
N PRO A 27 -10.10 9.53 10.32
CA PRO A 27 -11.34 9.13 9.67
C PRO A 27 -12.31 10.29 9.37
N GLY A 28 -12.46 11.22 10.33
CA GLY A 28 -13.36 12.37 10.18
C GLY A 28 -12.95 13.28 9.02
N ARG A 29 -11.65 13.54 8.87
CA ARG A 29 -11.15 14.35 7.74
C ARG A 29 -11.36 13.66 6.38
N LEU A 30 -11.13 12.32 6.32
CA LEU A 30 -11.42 11.55 5.11
C LEU A 30 -12.90 11.59 4.72
N ALA A 31 -13.80 11.57 5.69
CA ALA A 31 -15.24 11.64 5.47
C ALA A 31 -15.70 13.00 4.92
N ASP A 32 -15.00 14.10 5.29
CA ASP A 32 -15.31 15.44 4.86
C ASP A 32 -14.86 15.76 3.42
N TRP A 33 -13.92 14.98 2.87
CA TRP A 33 -13.38 15.20 1.53
C TRP A 33 -14.25 14.53 0.44
N THR A 34 -13.98 14.89 -0.80
CA THR A 34 -14.61 14.27 -1.98
C THR A 34 -13.60 13.42 -2.71
N MET A 35 -13.98 12.21 -3.14
CA MET A 35 -13.12 11.36 -3.96
C MET A 35 -13.19 11.77 -5.43
N HIS A 36 -12.03 11.87 -6.08
CA HIS A 36 -11.97 12.11 -7.52
C HIS A 36 -12.65 10.95 -8.30
N PRO A 37 -13.48 11.24 -9.32
CA PRO A 37 -14.19 10.20 -10.07
C PRO A 37 -13.28 9.16 -10.74
N GLY A 38 -12.03 9.54 -11.05
CA GLY A 38 -11.01 8.65 -11.62
C GLY A 38 -10.38 7.67 -10.62
N LEU A 39 -10.72 7.72 -9.34
CA LEU A 39 -10.32 6.74 -8.32
C LEU A 39 -11.37 5.63 -8.27
N ASN A 40 -11.30 4.70 -9.22
CA ASN A 40 -12.31 3.65 -9.42
C ASN A 40 -11.71 2.27 -9.75
N ALA A 41 -10.42 2.09 -9.53
CA ALA A 41 -9.74 0.84 -9.88
C ALA A 41 -10.22 -0.36 -9.02
N PHE A 42 -10.57 -0.12 -7.77
CA PHE A 42 -10.98 -1.18 -6.83
C PHE A 42 -12.48 -1.16 -6.55
N ARG A 43 -13.06 0.03 -6.33
CA ARG A 43 -14.47 0.25 -5.99
C ARG A 43 -14.93 1.58 -6.59
N ARG A 44 -16.25 1.81 -6.64
CA ARG A 44 -16.75 3.16 -6.94
C ARG A 44 -16.23 4.17 -5.90
N PRO A 45 -16.01 5.45 -6.29
CA PRO A 45 -15.40 6.44 -5.40
C PRO A 45 -16.05 6.56 -4.01
N ALA A 46 -17.39 6.59 -3.94
CA ALA A 46 -18.10 6.67 -2.66
C ALA A 46 -17.92 5.42 -1.77
N GLU A 47 -17.94 4.23 -2.37
CA GLU A 47 -17.70 2.97 -1.66
C GLU A 47 -16.24 2.88 -1.21
N GLN A 48 -15.31 3.35 -2.05
CA GLN A 48 -13.88 3.42 -1.71
C GLN A 48 -13.65 4.39 -0.55
N GLN A 49 -14.29 5.55 -0.54
CA GLN A 49 -14.18 6.49 0.57
C GLN A 49 -14.63 5.87 1.89
N THR A 50 -15.76 5.15 1.89
CA THR A 50 -16.24 4.44 3.09
C THR A 50 -15.18 3.45 3.59
N ALA A 51 -14.60 2.64 2.70
CA ALA A 51 -13.54 1.69 3.06
C ALA A 51 -12.28 2.39 3.61
N LEU A 52 -11.87 3.53 3.02
CA LEU A 52 -10.73 4.29 3.53
C LEU A 52 -10.99 4.87 4.93
N VAL A 53 -12.21 5.35 5.20
CA VAL A 53 -12.61 5.84 6.52
C VAL A 53 -12.58 4.71 7.57
N GLU A 54 -13.08 3.52 7.21
CA GLU A 54 -13.01 2.33 8.06
C GLU A 54 -11.57 1.95 8.39
N ILE A 55 -10.71 1.83 7.38
CA ILE A 55 -9.27 1.50 7.57
C ILE A 55 -8.58 2.57 8.43
N ALA A 56 -8.83 3.85 8.18
CA ALA A 56 -8.22 4.92 8.99
C ALA A 56 -8.58 4.84 10.47
N GLY A 57 -9.78 4.30 10.80
CA GLY A 57 -10.26 4.09 12.16
C GLY A 57 -9.61 2.90 12.88
N LEU A 58 -8.98 1.98 12.16
CA LEU A 58 -8.29 0.83 12.76
C LEU A 58 -7.00 1.27 13.48
N PRO A 59 -6.62 0.64 14.60
CA PRO A 59 -5.36 0.96 15.31
C PRO A 59 -4.14 0.89 14.39
N GLU A 60 -4.01 -0.16 13.60
CA GLU A 60 -2.94 -0.40 12.64
C GLU A 60 -3.14 0.33 11.31
N GLY A 61 -4.39 0.64 10.97
CA GLY A 61 -4.78 1.19 9.67
C GLY A 61 -4.16 2.57 9.42
N ARG A 62 -3.59 2.77 8.22
CA ARG A 62 -3.05 4.07 7.79
C ARG A 62 -3.51 4.39 6.39
N ILE A 63 -4.02 5.60 6.22
CA ILE A 63 -4.34 6.16 4.91
C ILE A 63 -3.43 7.36 4.69
N ILE A 64 -2.67 7.33 3.60
CA ILE A 64 -1.96 8.48 3.08
C ILE A 64 -2.75 8.97 1.87
N ALA A 65 -3.10 10.25 1.86
CA ALA A 65 -3.89 10.83 0.77
C ALA A 65 -3.15 11.97 0.07
N ALA A 66 -3.37 12.08 -1.23
CA ALA A 66 -3.00 13.23 -2.02
C ALA A 66 -4.28 13.99 -2.41
N ARG A 67 -4.29 15.32 -2.25
CA ARG A 67 -5.46 16.17 -2.50
C ARG A 67 -5.16 17.34 -3.42
N ASP A 68 -6.17 17.71 -4.19
CA ASP A 68 -6.28 18.96 -4.91
C ASP A 68 -7.43 19.76 -4.25
N GLY A 69 -7.11 20.71 -3.37
CA GLY A 69 -8.11 21.31 -2.48
C GLY A 69 -8.78 20.26 -1.59
N GLU A 70 -10.09 20.14 -1.65
CA GLU A 70 -10.90 19.18 -0.87
C GLU A 70 -11.16 17.86 -1.64
N VAL A 71 -10.52 17.66 -2.80
CA VAL A 71 -10.69 16.47 -3.62
C VAL A 71 -9.50 15.53 -3.45
N VAL A 72 -9.73 14.30 -3.00
CA VAL A 72 -8.73 13.23 -2.96
C VAL A 72 -8.45 12.77 -4.38
N VAL A 73 -7.21 12.89 -4.82
CA VAL A 73 -6.73 12.52 -6.17
C VAL A 73 -5.80 11.32 -6.19
N GLY A 74 -5.44 10.82 -5.01
CA GLY A 74 -4.69 9.59 -4.81
C GLY A 74 -4.68 9.16 -3.36
N TYR A 75 -4.45 7.88 -3.12
CA TYR A 75 -4.35 7.33 -1.78
C TYR A 75 -3.46 6.08 -1.73
N VAL A 76 -2.98 5.78 -0.53
CA VAL A 76 -2.27 4.55 -0.18
C VAL A 76 -2.88 4.00 1.10
N THR A 77 -3.10 2.68 1.16
CA THR A 77 -3.65 2.00 2.33
C THR A 77 -2.64 1.07 2.99
N PHE A 78 -2.63 1.07 4.32
CA PHE A 78 -1.94 0.08 5.13
C PHE A 78 -2.92 -0.46 6.16
N HIS A 79 -3.02 -1.78 6.29
CA HIS A 79 -3.91 -2.48 7.21
C HIS A 79 -3.41 -3.90 7.47
N TYR A 80 -4.03 -4.63 8.39
CA TYR A 80 -3.77 -6.06 8.51
C TYR A 80 -4.25 -6.81 7.27
N PRO A 81 -3.66 -7.98 6.96
CA PRO A 81 -4.17 -8.88 5.91
C PRO A 81 -5.64 -9.20 6.13
N ASP A 82 -6.40 -9.39 5.04
CA ASP A 82 -7.77 -9.88 5.11
C ASP A 82 -7.80 -11.26 5.79
N GLU A 83 -8.80 -11.50 6.65
CA GLU A 83 -8.95 -12.76 7.41
C GLU A 83 -9.05 -13.99 6.51
N LEU A 84 -9.50 -13.84 5.27
CA LEU A 84 -9.62 -14.92 4.30
C LEU A 84 -8.31 -15.21 3.54
N GLU A 85 -7.33 -14.35 3.66
CA GLU A 85 -6.05 -14.52 2.99
C GLU A 85 -5.05 -15.33 3.83
N ARG A 86 -4.17 -16.06 3.14
CA ARG A 86 -3.12 -16.84 3.81
C ARG A 86 -2.23 -16.02 4.75
N TRP A 87 -2.05 -14.73 4.44
CA TRP A 87 -1.18 -13.83 5.20
C TRP A 87 -1.71 -13.57 6.61
N SER A 88 -3.02 -13.72 6.84
CA SER A 88 -3.64 -13.58 8.16
C SER A 88 -3.43 -14.81 9.07
N GLU A 89 -3.09 -15.97 8.51
CA GLU A 89 -3.02 -17.24 9.25
C GLU A 89 -1.96 -17.25 10.37
N GLY A 90 -0.94 -16.40 10.23
CA GLY A 90 0.08 -16.25 11.27
C GLY A 90 -0.43 -15.56 12.54
N GLY A 91 -1.56 -14.82 12.48
CA GLY A 91 -2.04 -13.99 13.59
C GLY A 91 -1.00 -12.96 14.05
N MET A 92 -0.22 -12.45 13.10
CA MET A 92 0.90 -11.52 13.36
C MET A 92 0.39 -10.08 13.48
N ASP A 93 0.60 -9.46 14.64
CA ASP A 93 0.21 -8.07 14.89
C ASP A 93 1.23 -7.04 14.38
N ASP A 94 2.34 -7.52 13.82
CA ASP A 94 3.39 -6.72 13.17
C ASP A 94 3.48 -6.94 11.65
N LEU A 95 2.58 -7.74 11.05
CA LEU A 95 2.47 -7.93 9.60
C LEU A 95 1.41 -6.99 9.03
N ILE A 96 1.85 -6.02 8.24
CA ILE A 96 0.99 -4.99 7.65
C ILE A 96 1.01 -5.10 6.13
N GLU A 97 -0.15 -5.12 5.53
CA GLU A 97 -0.32 -5.06 4.08
C GLU A 97 -0.29 -3.60 3.59
N LEU A 98 0.53 -3.32 2.59
CA LEU A 98 0.35 -2.19 1.70
C LEU A 98 -0.65 -2.65 0.63
N GLY A 99 -1.95 -2.38 0.89
CA GLY A 99 -3.05 -3.01 0.16
C GLY A 99 -3.39 -2.33 -1.16
N ALA A 100 -3.28 -1.00 -1.23
CA ALA A 100 -3.61 -0.25 -2.44
C ALA A 100 -2.74 0.98 -2.61
N VAL A 101 -2.41 1.28 -3.87
CA VAL A 101 -1.84 2.56 -4.32
C VAL A 101 -2.61 2.98 -5.55
N GLU A 102 -3.42 4.02 -5.43
CA GLU A 102 -4.20 4.53 -6.55
C GLU A 102 -3.97 6.03 -6.73
N VAL A 103 -3.83 6.46 -7.98
CA VAL A 103 -3.71 7.87 -8.38
C VAL A 103 -4.57 8.09 -9.61
N ALA A 104 -5.43 9.11 -9.58
CA ALA A 104 -6.24 9.51 -10.72
C ALA A 104 -5.34 9.85 -11.92
N ALA A 105 -5.75 9.43 -13.12
CA ALA A 105 -4.90 9.43 -14.32
C ALA A 105 -4.26 10.80 -14.60
N GLU A 106 -5.01 11.88 -14.42
CA GLU A 106 -4.57 13.26 -14.67
C GLU A 106 -3.46 13.72 -13.73
N TYR A 107 -3.26 13.04 -12.59
CA TYR A 107 -2.30 13.39 -11.53
C TYR A 107 -1.08 12.45 -11.50
N ARG A 108 -0.97 11.47 -12.39
CA ARG A 108 0.13 10.48 -12.38
C ARG A 108 1.50 11.07 -12.74
N SER A 109 1.56 12.17 -13.46
CA SER A 109 2.78 12.74 -14.04
C SER A 109 3.80 13.27 -13.04
N VAL A 110 3.41 13.53 -11.78
CA VAL A 110 4.26 14.18 -10.77
C VAL A 110 4.77 13.23 -9.67
N GLY A 111 4.61 11.93 -9.87
CA GLY A 111 5.13 10.91 -8.96
C GLY A 111 4.41 10.83 -7.62
N LEU A 112 3.09 11.14 -7.59
CA LEU A 112 2.28 11.13 -6.37
C LEU A 112 2.35 9.81 -5.61
N GLY A 113 2.22 8.68 -6.30
CA GLY A 113 2.27 7.35 -5.67
C GLY A 113 3.55 7.15 -4.87
N LYS A 114 4.71 7.49 -5.46
CA LYS A 114 6.00 7.42 -4.78
C LYS A 114 6.06 8.35 -3.55
N LYS A 115 5.59 9.58 -3.68
CA LYS A 115 5.61 10.56 -2.59
C LYS A 115 4.71 10.15 -1.43
N MET A 116 3.52 9.62 -1.73
CA MET A 116 2.60 9.08 -0.71
C MET A 116 3.21 7.92 0.05
N ILE A 117 3.77 6.93 -0.67
CA ILE A 117 4.43 5.80 -0.01
C ILE A 117 5.61 6.28 0.83
N GLN A 118 6.48 7.14 0.32
CA GLN A 118 7.62 7.67 1.06
C GLN A 118 7.20 8.40 2.34
N LEU A 119 6.09 9.15 2.30
CA LEU A 119 5.56 9.85 3.47
C LEU A 119 5.14 8.86 4.57
N ALA A 120 4.59 7.69 4.21
CA ALA A 120 4.19 6.66 5.17
C ALA A 120 5.37 6.09 5.97
N PHE A 121 6.58 6.11 5.40
CA PHE A 121 7.80 5.57 6.03
C PHE A 121 8.67 6.63 6.73
N MET A 122 8.19 7.87 6.83
CA MET A 122 8.93 8.92 7.53
C MET A 122 9.07 8.63 9.03
N GLU A 123 10.16 9.11 9.64
CA GLU A 123 10.44 8.99 11.08
C GLU A 123 10.42 7.57 11.65
N ASN A 124 10.75 6.58 10.83
CA ASN A 124 10.88 5.18 11.24
C ASN A 124 9.61 4.58 11.89
N GLN A 125 8.43 5.12 11.63
CA GLN A 125 7.19 4.68 12.30
C GLN A 125 6.73 3.26 11.91
N LEU A 126 7.32 2.66 10.88
CA LEU A 126 7.04 1.29 10.44
C LEU A 126 8.23 0.33 10.67
N GLU A 127 9.22 0.73 11.47
CA GLU A 127 10.40 -0.11 11.74
C GLU A 127 10.11 -1.32 12.65
N ASN A 128 8.97 -1.35 13.33
CA ASN A 128 8.50 -2.50 14.12
C ASN A 128 7.63 -3.47 13.32
N SER A 129 7.46 -3.25 12.03
CA SER A 129 6.52 -4.02 11.20
C SER A 129 7.19 -4.64 10.00
N ILE A 130 6.66 -5.78 9.58
CA ILE A 130 6.88 -6.37 8.26
C ILE A 130 5.82 -5.79 7.34
N ILE A 131 6.23 -5.02 6.34
CA ILE A 131 5.32 -4.47 5.33
C ILE A 131 5.41 -5.35 4.09
N TYR A 132 4.28 -5.87 3.63
CA TYR A 132 4.22 -6.63 2.39
C TYR A 132 3.18 -6.06 1.44
N THR A 133 3.32 -6.37 0.16
CA THR A 133 2.29 -6.19 -0.86
C THR A 133 2.36 -7.33 -1.85
N THR A 134 1.20 -7.75 -2.32
CA THR A 134 1.03 -8.74 -3.39
C THR A 134 0.64 -8.01 -4.66
N GLU A 135 1.41 -8.22 -5.72
CA GLU A 135 1.17 -7.58 -7.01
C GLU A 135 0.69 -8.62 -8.01
N TYR A 136 -0.49 -8.39 -8.57
CA TYR A 136 -1.12 -9.25 -9.57
C TYR A 136 -1.32 -8.48 -10.87
N TYR A 137 -0.77 -8.97 -11.98
CA TYR A 137 -0.80 -8.26 -13.27
C TYR A 137 -2.22 -7.97 -13.78
N TRP A 138 -3.22 -8.74 -13.39
CA TRP A 138 -4.62 -8.51 -13.78
C TRP A 138 -5.31 -7.36 -13.04
N HIS A 139 -4.70 -6.81 -11.99
CA HIS A 139 -5.14 -5.59 -11.31
C HIS A 139 -4.49 -4.32 -11.89
N TRP A 140 -3.53 -4.48 -12.80
CA TRP A 140 -2.79 -3.35 -13.32
C TRP A 140 -3.53 -2.61 -14.44
N ASP A 141 -3.47 -1.28 -14.41
CA ASP A 141 -4.04 -0.40 -15.43
C ASP A 141 -3.13 -0.35 -16.67
N LEU A 142 -3.01 -1.49 -17.37
CA LEU A 142 -2.17 -1.61 -18.57
C LEU A 142 -2.73 -0.75 -19.72
N GLU A 143 -4.05 -0.73 -19.86
CA GLU A 143 -4.72 0.05 -20.90
C GLU A 143 -4.56 1.56 -20.68
N GLY A 144 -4.84 2.04 -19.47
CA GLY A 144 -4.74 3.47 -19.13
C GLY A 144 -3.31 4.00 -19.14
N THR A 145 -2.31 3.14 -18.89
CA THR A 145 -0.89 3.53 -18.93
C THR A 145 -0.24 3.30 -20.28
N GLY A 146 -0.79 2.43 -21.12
CA GLY A 146 -0.18 1.98 -22.36
C GLY A 146 1.09 1.14 -22.19
N LEU A 147 1.38 0.68 -20.97
CA LEU A 147 2.56 -0.13 -20.67
C LEU A 147 2.30 -1.62 -20.91
N GLY A 148 3.32 -2.34 -21.33
CA GLY A 148 3.31 -3.79 -21.30
C GLY A 148 3.43 -4.33 -19.86
N ILE A 149 3.05 -5.61 -19.65
CA ILE A 149 3.07 -6.27 -18.32
C ILE A 149 4.44 -6.11 -17.63
N TRP A 150 5.54 -6.34 -18.33
CA TRP A 150 6.89 -6.26 -17.75
C TRP A 150 7.36 -4.84 -17.47
N GLU A 151 6.91 -3.87 -18.27
CA GLU A 151 7.18 -2.44 -18.03
C GLU A 151 6.43 -1.96 -16.81
N TYR A 152 5.16 -2.36 -16.68
CA TYR A 152 4.33 -2.03 -15.51
C TYR A 152 4.91 -2.65 -14.24
N ARG A 153 5.28 -3.94 -14.29
CA ARG A 153 5.99 -4.60 -13.19
C ARG A 153 7.25 -3.84 -12.79
N SER A 154 8.09 -3.47 -13.75
CA SER A 154 9.31 -2.70 -13.48
C SER A 154 9.02 -1.35 -12.82
N MET A 155 7.94 -0.69 -13.21
CA MET A 155 7.47 0.55 -12.60
C MET A 155 7.06 0.33 -11.14
N MET A 156 6.26 -0.69 -10.86
CA MET A 156 5.82 -1.04 -9.50
C MET A 156 7.00 -1.45 -8.61
N GLU A 157 7.90 -2.27 -9.11
CA GLU A 157 9.13 -2.62 -8.37
C GLU A 157 9.97 -1.38 -7.99
N LYS A 158 10.14 -0.43 -8.91
CA LYS A 158 10.85 0.83 -8.63
C LYS A 158 10.15 1.65 -7.56
N LEU A 159 8.82 1.67 -7.61
CA LEU A 159 7.99 2.34 -6.61
C LEU A 159 8.23 1.73 -5.23
N MET A 160 8.09 0.43 -5.08
CA MET A 160 8.26 -0.31 -3.82
C MET A 160 9.71 -0.25 -3.31
N LYS A 161 10.69 -0.39 -4.20
CA LYS A 161 12.12 -0.24 -3.86
C LYS A 161 12.47 1.14 -3.32
N SER A 162 11.71 2.18 -3.67
CA SER A 162 11.94 3.54 -3.16
C SER A 162 11.78 3.69 -1.65
N VAL A 163 11.13 2.71 -1.00
CA VAL A 163 10.94 2.63 0.46
C VAL A 163 11.58 1.37 1.06
N GLY A 164 12.48 0.73 0.32
CA GLY A 164 13.24 -0.42 0.80
C GLY A 164 12.50 -1.76 0.75
N MET A 165 11.36 -1.84 0.04
CA MET A 165 10.74 -3.14 -0.25
C MET A 165 11.52 -3.86 -1.33
N VAL A 166 11.68 -5.17 -1.18
CA VAL A 166 12.38 -6.04 -2.13
C VAL A 166 11.52 -7.27 -2.46
N TRP A 167 11.81 -7.89 -3.58
CA TRP A 167 11.14 -9.12 -3.99
C TRP A 167 11.43 -10.27 -3.03
N TYR A 168 10.39 -11.01 -2.67
CA TYR A 168 10.46 -12.20 -1.84
C TYR A 168 9.84 -13.40 -2.55
N ALA A 169 10.51 -14.56 -2.48
CA ALA A 169 9.95 -15.80 -2.97
C ALA A 169 8.83 -16.31 -2.05
N THR A 170 7.84 -16.98 -2.62
CA THR A 170 6.71 -17.59 -1.90
C THR A 170 6.25 -18.83 -2.65
N ASP A 171 5.54 -19.71 -1.98
CA ASP A 171 4.79 -20.82 -2.58
C ASP A 171 3.30 -20.54 -2.71
N ASP A 172 2.90 -19.26 -2.58
CA ASP A 172 1.52 -18.84 -2.78
C ASP A 172 1.08 -19.16 -4.22
N PRO A 173 0.03 -20.01 -4.39
CA PRO A 173 -0.36 -20.48 -5.72
C PRO A 173 -0.87 -19.34 -6.62
N GLU A 174 -1.46 -18.30 -6.06
CA GLU A 174 -1.97 -17.15 -6.82
C GLU A 174 -0.81 -16.29 -7.34
N ILE A 175 0.16 -15.99 -6.48
CA ILE A 175 1.38 -15.29 -6.90
C ILE A 175 2.17 -16.13 -7.90
N CYS A 176 2.32 -17.43 -7.66
CA CYS A 176 3.04 -18.34 -8.56
C CYS A 176 2.31 -18.65 -9.87
N SER A 177 1.04 -18.26 -10.02
CA SER A 177 0.24 -18.52 -11.22
C SER A 177 0.76 -17.80 -12.47
N HIS A 178 1.49 -16.68 -12.29
CA HIS A 178 2.09 -15.94 -13.39
C HIS A 178 3.42 -15.28 -12.97
N PRO A 179 4.46 -15.33 -13.83
CA PRO A 179 5.80 -14.83 -13.47
C PRO A 179 5.87 -13.29 -13.31
N ALA A 180 4.89 -12.53 -13.78
CA ALA A 180 4.80 -11.10 -13.53
C ALA A 180 4.26 -10.77 -12.14
N ASN A 181 3.50 -11.68 -11.51
CA ASN A 181 3.05 -11.50 -10.13
C ASN A 181 4.24 -11.53 -9.17
N CYS A 182 4.14 -10.84 -8.07
CA CYS A 182 5.21 -10.85 -7.07
C CYS A 182 4.74 -10.50 -5.67
N LEU A 183 5.53 -10.96 -4.71
CA LEU A 183 5.49 -10.54 -3.32
C LEU A 183 6.64 -9.56 -3.10
N MET A 184 6.34 -8.35 -2.65
CA MET A 184 7.35 -7.36 -2.24
C MET A 184 7.25 -7.16 -0.73
N VAL A 185 8.40 -7.15 -0.06
CA VAL A 185 8.45 -7.11 1.42
C VAL A 185 9.52 -6.14 1.88
N ARG A 186 9.22 -5.43 2.96
CA ARG A 186 10.19 -4.71 3.77
C ARG A 186 10.09 -5.17 5.22
N ILE A 187 11.17 -5.68 5.76
CA ILE A 187 11.27 -6.00 7.18
C ILE A 187 11.86 -4.79 7.90
N GLY A 188 11.12 -4.24 8.85
CA GLY A 188 11.57 -3.13 9.68
C GLY A 188 12.75 -3.55 10.57
N LYS A 189 13.62 -2.60 10.90
CA LYS A 189 14.86 -2.88 11.65
C LYS A 189 14.66 -3.36 13.09
N GLN A 190 13.46 -3.14 13.64
CA GLN A 190 13.10 -3.49 15.00
C GLN A 190 12.17 -4.72 15.07
N VAL A 191 11.89 -5.35 13.94
CA VAL A 191 11.09 -6.59 13.88
C VAL A 191 11.86 -7.72 14.57
N PRO A 192 11.24 -8.43 15.52
CA PRO A 192 11.85 -9.57 16.18
C PRO A 192 12.13 -10.72 15.21
N LEU A 193 13.20 -11.49 15.46
CA LEU A 193 13.54 -12.65 14.61
C LEU A 193 12.41 -13.68 14.55
N ASP A 194 11.74 -13.92 15.67
CA ASP A 194 10.60 -14.86 15.74
C ASP A 194 9.46 -14.46 14.78
N SER A 195 9.19 -13.15 14.63
CA SER A 195 8.22 -12.64 13.65
C SER A 195 8.70 -12.90 12.21
N VAL A 196 9.99 -12.72 11.93
CA VAL A 196 10.54 -13.01 10.60
C VAL A 196 10.40 -14.50 10.27
N GLU A 197 10.70 -15.38 11.22
CA GLU A 197 10.54 -16.83 11.07
C GLU A 197 9.06 -17.21 10.89
N GLN A 198 8.15 -16.55 11.60
CA GLN A 198 6.71 -16.77 11.44
C GLN A 198 6.23 -16.32 10.06
N PHE A 199 6.66 -15.17 9.57
CA PHE A 199 6.40 -14.70 8.23
C PHE A 199 6.92 -15.70 7.17
N ASP A 200 8.10 -16.28 7.37
CA ASP A 200 8.66 -17.31 6.50
C ASP A 200 7.79 -18.58 6.46
N ARG A 201 7.16 -18.96 7.57
CA ARG A 201 6.19 -20.08 7.61
C ARG A 201 4.91 -19.75 6.84
N VAL A 202 4.43 -18.51 6.91
CA VAL A 202 3.24 -18.07 6.17
C VAL A 202 3.50 -18.06 4.67
N ARG A 203 4.66 -17.56 4.22
CA ARG A 203 4.98 -17.48 2.79
C ARG A 203 5.40 -18.79 2.14
N PHE A 204 5.77 -19.83 2.94
CA PHE A 204 6.15 -21.16 2.47
C PHE A 204 5.45 -22.28 3.25
N ARG A 205 4.16 -22.44 3.04
CA ARG A 205 3.36 -23.48 3.73
C ARG A 205 3.85 -24.90 3.44
N GLN A 206 4.27 -25.18 2.21
CA GLN A 206 4.67 -26.53 1.82
C GLN A 206 6.05 -26.93 2.36
N ARG A 207 6.91 -25.98 2.70
CA ARG A 207 8.27 -26.25 3.20
C ARG A 207 8.30 -26.83 4.62
N PHE A 208 7.25 -26.63 5.39
CA PHE A 208 7.15 -27.04 6.79
C PHE A 208 6.20 -28.23 7.02
N MET A 209 5.78 -28.89 5.94
CA MET A 209 4.91 -30.08 6.02
C MET A 209 5.70 -31.41 6.08
N TYR A 210 7.03 -31.36 6.27
CA TYR A 210 7.91 -32.53 6.38
C TYR A 210 8.64 -32.58 7.72
#